data_2617d00cdea316a00004f80da6c317f5
#
_entry.id   2617d00cdea316a00004f80da6c317f5
#
_cell.length_a   1.000
_cell.length_b   1.000
_cell.length_c   1.000
_cell.angle_alpha   90.00
_cell.angle_beta   90.00
_cell.angle_gamma   90.00
#
_symmetry.space_group_name_H-M   'P 1'
#
loop_
_entity.id
_entity.type
_entity.pdbx_description
1 polymer ?
#
loop_
_entity_poly.entity_id
_entity_poly.type
_entity_poly.pdbx_seq_one_letter_code
_entity_poly.pdbx_strand_id
1 'polypeptide(L)'
;NTLMPKSPPKYVGFGMLTPVEIMVLEKLPKHNTGAIVTEVNEFVFDDAAIVACLLRQWDVSAGMIGTAVGDDERGHSLAKRLKDWGVQGKVRFTKEYKTPLEVNVSDRKGARTYFWQRTPQILGTLDSANLNLIRGSKVLYVDWYDGSHVLRAMDEANRHKVPVFVNLEHGHKYPDVLKKYADRAMFCQAVTDAAQLGGKRALIGTARKLLKSGIETAIITLAK
;
A
#
# COMPACT_ATOMS: atom_id res chain seq x y z
N ASN A 1 1.57 -18.32 31.73
CA ASN A 1 0.83 -17.24 31.05
C ASN A 1 0.48 -17.71 29.64
N THR A 2 -0.67 -18.35 29.51
CA THR A 2 -1.25 -18.69 28.20
C THR A 2 -1.70 -17.38 27.58
N LEU A 3 -0.91 -16.84 26.66
CA LEU A 3 -1.31 -15.68 25.87
C LEU A 3 -2.60 -16.05 25.12
N MET A 4 -3.70 -15.45 25.49
CA MET A 4 -4.95 -15.56 24.72
C MET A 4 -4.64 -15.26 23.26
N PRO A 5 -5.15 -16.04 22.31
CA PRO A 5 -4.92 -15.71 20.89
C PRO A 5 -5.46 -14.31 20.63
N LYS A 6 -4.61 -13.44 20.10
CA LYS A 6 -5.04 -12.10 19.72
C LYS A 6 -6.21 -12.22 18.74
N SER A 7 -7.27 -11.49 19.00
CA SER A 7 -8.40 -11.43 18.06
C SER A 7 -7.90 -11.03 16.66
N PRO A 8 -8.51 -11.56 15.59
CA PRO A 8 -8.14 -11.17 14.23
C PRO A 8 -8.18 -9.64 14.06
N PRO A 9 -7.24 -9.05 13.32
CA PRO A 9 -7.27 -7.62 13.07
C PRO A 9 -8.50 -7.25 12.23
N LYS A 10 -9.06 -6.07 12.45
CA LYS A 10 -10.17 -5.55 11.61
C LYS A 10 -9.69 -5.25 10.19
N TYR A 11 -8.52 -4.71 10.05
CA TYR A 11 -7.86 -4.37 8.79
C TYR A 11 -6.64 -5.26 8.57
N VAL A 12 -6.47 -5.77 7.35
CA VAL A 12 -5.24 -6.43 6.90
C VAL A 12 -4.76 -5.75 5.63
N GLY A 13 -3.56 -5.19 5.67
CA GLY A 13 -2.83 -4.77 4.47
C GLY A 13 -2.05 -5.94 3.89
N PHE A 14 -2.07 -6.10 2.58
CA PHE A 14 -1.24 -7.06 1.87
C PHE A 14 -0.54 -6.37 0.71
N GLY A 15 0.79 -6.45 0.67
CA GLY A 15 1.56 -5.83 -0.40
C GLY A 15 3.01 -5.58 -0.06
N MET A 16 3.64 -4.74 -0.84
CA MET A 16 5.04 -4.36 -0.59
C MET A 16 5.20 -3.75 0.79
N LEU A 17 6.32 -4.05 1.42
CA LEU A 17 6.73 -3.51 2.71
C LEU A 17 8.17 -2.99 2.59
N THR A 18 8.35 -1.72 2.81
CA THR A 18 9.65 -1.04 2.72
C THR A 18 9.71 0.13 3.69
N PRO A 19 10.88 0.53 4.20
CA PRO A 19 11.05 1.83 4.82
C PRO A 19 11.08 2.94 3.76
N VAL A 20 10.67 4.13 4.15
CA VAL A 20 10.75 5.33 3.33
C VAL A 20 11.55 6.39 4.05
N GLU A 21 12.45 7.05 3.31
CA GLU A 21 13.05 8.33 3.71
C GLU A 21 12.31 9.47 3.01
N ILE A 22 11.78 10.38 3.79
CA ILE A 22 11.05 11.56 3.30
C ILE A 22 11.95 12.77 3.48
N MET A 23 12.42 13.34 2.36
CA MET A 23 13.25 14.54 2.34
C MET A 23 12.42 15.75 1.95
N VAL A 24 12.49 16.81 2.76
CA VAL A 24 11.86 18.09 2.43
C VAL A 24 12.93 19.05 1.94
N LEU A 25 12.70 19.65 0.77
CA LEU A 25 13.56 20.63 0.13
C LEU A 25 12.84 21.95 0.01
N GLU A 26 13.57 23.06 -0.13
CA GLU A 26 12.95 24.33 -0.53
C GLU A 26 12.42 24.25 -1.94
N LYS A 27 13.15 23.58 -2.84
CA LYS A 27 12.81 23.39 -4.25
C LYS A 27 13.57 22.17 -4.79
N LEU A 28 12.93 21.41 -5.67
CA LEU A 28 13.61 20.35 -6.42
C LEU A 28 14.72 20.95 -7.28
N PRO A 29 15.96 20.41 -7.22
CA PRO A 29 17.07 20.91 -8.00
C PRO A 29 16.85 20.64 -9.49
N LYS A 30 17.45 21.49 -10.33
CA LYS A 30 17.58 21.19 -11.76
C LYS A 30 18.61 20.09 -11.96
N HIS A 31 18.56 19.42 -13.10
CA HIS A 31 19.58 18.45 -13.49
C HIS A 31 20.99 19.02 -13.32
N ASN A 32 21.92 18.22 -12.78
CA ASN A 32 23.31 18.58 -12.46
C ASN A 32 23.48 19.73 -11.44
N THR A 33 22.49 19.96 -10.57
CA THR A 33 22.59 20.92 -9.46
C THR A 33 22.25 20.24 -8.12
N GLY A 34 22.49 20.93 -7.01
CA GLY A 34 22.12 20.48 -5.67
C GLY A 34 20.98 21.26 -5.07
N ALA A 35 20.42 20.76 -3.99
CA ALA A 35 19.48 21.46 -3.14
C ALA A 35 19.78 21.17 -1.67
N ILE A 36 19.38 22.11 -0.80
CA ILE A 36 19.49 21.93 0.65
C ILE A 36 18.28 21.11 1.11
N VAL A 37 18.55 20.02 1.83
CA VAL A 37 17.54 19.24 2.56
C VAL A 37 17.27 19.98 3.88
N THR A 38 16.02 20.36 4.11
CA THR A 38 15.59 21.06 5.31
C THR A 38 15.07 20.13 6.39
N GLU A 39 14.51 18.97 6.00
CA GLU A 39 14.02 17.95 6.92
C GLU A 39 14.26 16.56 6.33
N VAL A 40 14.53 15.59 7.19
CA VAL A 40 14.53 14.16 6.86
C VAL A 40 13.69 13.44 7.88
N ASN A 41 12.74 12.67 7.41
CA ASN A 41 11.88 11.82 8.24
C ASN A 41 11.91 10.40 7.70
N GLU A 42 11.79 9.43 8.59
CA GLU A 42 11.67 8.02 8.23
C GLU A 42 10.32 7.46 8.66
N PHE A 43 9.74 6.64 7.82
CA PHE A 43 8.53 5.91 8.17
C PHE A 43 8.47 4.54 7.49
N VAL A 44 7.35 3.84 7.64
CA VAL A 44 7.05 2.65 6.86
C VAL A 44 6.35 3.06 5.56
N PHE A 45 6.49 2.25 4.54
CA PHE A 45 5.84 2.35 3.24
C PHE A 45 5.57 0.91 2.73
N ASP A 46 4.63 0.56 1.91
CA ASP A 46 3.76 1.28 1.01
C ASP A 46 2.39 1.57 1.66
N ASP A 47 1.38 2.01 0.89
CA ASP A 47 0.07 2.43 1.38
C ASP A 47 -0.58 1.42 2.33
N ALA A 48 -0.49 0.11 2.04
CA ALA A 48 -1.02 -0.93 2.91
C ALA A 48 -0.46 -0.86 4.34
N ALA A 49 0.84 -0.59 4.48
CA ALA A 49 1.52 -0.47 5.78
C ALA A 49 1.24 0.88 6.45
N ILE A 50 1.20 1.98 5.68
CA ILE A 50 0.84 3.31 6.18
C ILE A 50 -0.56 3.28 6.78
N VAL A 51 -1.54 2.74 6.06
CA VAL A 51 -2.93 2.65 6.54
C VAL A 51 -3.02 1.77 7.79
N ALA A 52 -2.27 0.66 7.85
CA ALA A 52 -2.23 -0.16 9.07
C ALA A 52 -1.75 0.63 10.30
N CYS A 53 -0.68 1.42 10.16
CA CYS A 53 -0.16 2.27 11.23
C CYS A 53 -1.16 3.37 11.63
N LEU A 54 -1.78 4.06 10.66
CA LEU A 54 -2.76 5.11 10.92
C LEU A 54 -4.00 4.57 11.66
N LEU A 55 -4.50 3.41 11.26
CA LEU A 55 -5.62 2.76 11.94
C LEU A 55 -5.28 2.41 13.39
N ARG A 56 -4.03 2.05 13.67
CA ARG A 56 -3.58 1.83 15.04
C ARG A 56 -3.57 3.11 15.87
N GLN A 57 -3.32 4.27 15.27
CA GLN A 57 -3.49 5.56 15.95
C GLN A 57 -4.93 5.83 16.40
N TRP A 58 -5.90 5.26 15.68
CA TRP A 58 -7.33 5.40 15.97
C TRP A 58 -7.90 4.19 16.73
N ASP A 59 -7.06 3.42 17.40
CA ASP A 59 -7.42 2.22 18.15
C ASP A 59 -8.15 1.14 17.34
N VAL A 60 -8.01 1.17 16.02
CA VAL A 60 -8.51 0.11 15.14
C VAL A 60 -7.43 -0.95 15.00
N SER A 61 -7.77 -2.22 15.31
CA SER A 61 -6.84 -3.32 15.16
C SER A 61 -6.48 -3.53 13.69
N ALA A 62 -5.17 -3.53 13.39
CA ALA A 62 -4.64 -3.66 12.04
C ALA A 62 -3.51 -4.68 11.99
N GLY A 63 -3.37 -5.32 10.84
CA GLY A 63 -2.32 -6.25 10.54
C GLY A 63 -1.72 -6.00 9.15
N MET A 64 -0.50 -6.53 8.95
CA MET A 64 0.23 -6.42 7.69
C MET A 64 0.82 -7.77 7.28
N ILE A 65 0.62 -8.14 6.03
CA ILE A 65 1.29 -9.25 5.35
C ILE A 65 2.13 -8.63 4.23
N GLY A 66 3.42 -8.43 4.48
CA GLY A 66 4.31 -7.72 3.56
C GLY A 66 5.22 -8.65 2.77
N THR A 67 5.91 -8.06 1.78
CA THR A 67 7.10 -8.67 1.18
C THR A 67 8.11 -9.05 2.26
N ALA A 68 9.04 -9.96 1.95
CA ALA A 68 10.21 -10.15 2.80
C ALA A 68 11.10 -8.90 2.71
N VAL A 69 11.84 -8.63 3.77
CA VAL A 69 12.84 -7.58 3.85
C VAL A 69 14.23 -8.20 4.08
N GLY A 70 15.29 -7.47 3.84
CA GLY A 70 16.64 -7.96 4.11
C GLY A 70 16.86 -8.26 5.60
N ASP A 71 17.67 -9.29 5.87
CA ASP A 71 18.16 -9.55 7.22
C ASP A 71 19.30 -8.58 7.54
N ASP A 72 18.94 -7.31 7.69
CA ASP A 72 19.84 -6.19 7.93
C ASP A 72 19.22 -5.17 8.90
N GLU A 73 20.02 -4.19 9.32
CA GLU A 73 19.61 -3.18 10.30
C GLU A 73 18.32 -2.44 9.88
N ARG A 74 18.20 -2.10 8.60
CA ARG A 74 17.01 -1.41 8.06
C ARG A 74 15.77 -2.28 8.15
N GLY A 75 15.88 -3.57 7.80
CA GLY A 75 14.78 -4.53 7.92
C GLY A 75 14.35 -4.76 9.36
N HIS A 76 15.30 -4.86 10.27
CA HIS A 76 15.01 -5.00 11.71
C HIS A 76 14.39 -3.73 12.29
N SER A 77 14.85 -2.54 11.89
CA SER A 77 14.26 -1.25 12.29
C SER A 77 12.80 -1.16 11.82
N LEU A 78 12.52 -1.53 10.57
CA LEU A 78 11.18 -1.57 10.01
C LEU A 78 10.25 -2.52 10.80
N ALA A 79 10.73 -3.73 11.10
CA ALA A 79 9.97 -4.72 11.87
C ALA A 79 9.67 -4.22 13.29
N LYS A 80 10.65 -3.59 13.93
CA LYS A 80 10.47 -2.96 15.24
C LYS A 80 9.42 -1.85 15.19
N ARG A 81 9.46 -0.99 14.18
CA ARG A 81 8.51 0.12 14.01
C ARG A 81 7.06 -0.37 13.88
N LEU A 82 6.80 -1.39 13.05
CA LEU A 82 5.47 -2.00 12.94
C LEU A 82 5.00 -2.60 14.27
N LYS A 83 5.91 -3.26 15.01
CA LYS A 83 5.62 -3.80 16.34
C LYS A 83 5.28 -2.71 17.35
N ASP A 84 6.05 -1.63 17.37
CA ASP A 84 5.86 -0.50 18.30
C ASP A 84 4.51 0.20 18.03
N TRP A 85 4.06 0.25 16.77
CA TRP A 85 2.72 0.72 16.41
C TRP A 85 1.60 -0.28 16.73
N GLY A 86 1.95 -1.50 17.13
CA GLY A 86 0.99 -2.55 17.43
C GLY A 86 0.31 -3.16 16.20
N VAL A 87 0.94 -3.04 15.03
CA VAL A 87 0.49 -3.71 13.81
C VAL A 87 0.75 -5.21 13.95
N GLN A 88 -0.28 -6.03 13.75
CA GLN A 88 -0.19 -7.48 13.82
C GLN A 88 0.45 -8.06 12.55
N GLY A 89 1.06 -9.21 12.67
CA GLY A 89 1.73 -9.89 11.56
C GLY A 89 3.20 -10.10 11.85
N LYS A 90 3.82 -10.94 11.02
CA LYS A 90 5.25 -11.27 11.14
C LYS A 90 5.99 -10.75 9.92
N VAL A 91 6.94 -9.86 10.13
CA VAL A 91 7.88 -9.47 9.09
C VAL A 91 8.79 -10.66 8.78
N ARG A 92 8.94 -10.96 7.51
CA ARG A 92 9.81 -12.04 7.01
C ARG A 92 11.14 -11.45 6.59
N PHE A 93 12.23 -12.12 6.94
CA PHE A 93 13.59 -11.72 6.58
C PHE A 93 14.17 -12.64 5.54
N THR A 94 15.05 -12.11 4.68
CA THR A 94 15.81 -12.85 3.67
C THR A 94 17.25 -12.38 3.62
N LYS A 95 18.16 -13.27 3.24
CA LYS A 95 19.56 -12.96 2.97
C LYS A 95 19.84 -12.74 1.47
N GLU A 96 18.84 -12.91 0.63
CA GLU A 96 18.98 -12.85 -0.82
C GLU A 96 19.15 -11.42 -1.35
N TYR A 97 18.69 -10.44 -0.59
CA TYR A 97 18.82 -9.01 -0.94
C TYR A 97 18.81 -8.13 0.31
N LYS A 98 19.30 -6.91 0.18
CA LYS A 98 19.18 -5.88 1.21
C LYS A 98 17.76 -5.34 1.27
N THR A 99 17.34 -4.87 2.44
CA THR A 99 16.03 -4.22 2.58
C THR A 99 15.90 -3.10 1.55
N PRO A 100 14.87 -3.13 0.69
CA PRO A 100 14.64 -2.06 -0.26
C PRO A 100 14.42 -0.73 0.46
N LEU A 101 14.72 0.35 -0.22
CA LEU A 101 14.50 1.71 0.27
C LEU A 101 13.63 2.45 -0.72
N GLU A 102 12.69 3.20 -0.20
CA GLU A 102 12.02 4.24 -0.94
C GLU A 102 12.48 5.62 -0.46
N VAL A 103 12.64 6.55 -1.39
CA VAL A 103 12.97 7.94 -1.07
C VAL A 103 11.90 8.83 -1.69
N ASN A 104 11.23 9.61 -0.84
CA ASN A 104 10.25 10.58 -1.25
C ASN A 104 10.80 11.98 -1.03
N VAL A 105 10.92 12.73 -2.11
CA VAL A 105 11.38 14.11 -2.06
C VAL A 105 10.18 15.04 -2.25
N SER A 106 9.96 15.92 -1.29
CA SER A 106 8.87 16.92 -1.33
C SER A 106 9.44 18.32 -1.26
N ASP A 107 8.83 19.27 -1.94
CA ASP A 107 9.08 20.69 -1.73
C ASP A 107 8.04 21.31 -0.77
N ARG A 108 8.30 22.55 -0.35
CA ARG A 108 7.38 23.29 0.54
C ARG A 108 6.00 23.57 -0.07
N LYS A 109 5.85 23.40 -1.39
CA LYS A 109 4.57 23.56 -2.09
C LYS A 109 3.78 22.25 -2.19
N GLY A 110 4.36 21.16 -1.72
CA GLY A 110 3.75 19.82 -1.74
C GLY A 110 3.95 19.05 -3.06
N ALA A 111 4.77 19.58 -3.99
CA ALA A 111 5.21 18.78 -5.14
C ALA A 111 6.12 17.64 -4.65
N ARG A 112 5.98 16.47 -5.23
CA ARG A 112 6.65 15.25 -4.77
C ARG A 112 7.29 14.51 -5.94
N THR A 113 8.44 13.90 -5.65
CA THR A 113 9.13 12.98 -6.55
C THR A 113 9.51 11.73 -5.76
N TYR A 114 9.26 10.57 -6.33
CA TYR A 114 9.42 9.28 -5.68
C TYR A 114 10.53 8.49 -6.34
N PHE A 115 11.35 7.82 -5.52
CA PHE A 115 12.37 6.86 -5.96
C PHE A 115 12.13 5.56 -5.19
N TRP A 116 11.86 4.47 -5.88
CA TRP A 116 11.53 3.19 -5.25
C TRP A 116 12.32 2.02 -5.82
N GLN A 117 12.55 1.04 -4.97
CA GLN A 117 13.15 -0.24 -5.32
C GLN A 117 12.06 -1.32 -5.31
N ARG A 118 11.32 -1.45 -6.39
CA ARG A 118 10.27 -2.45 -6.55
C ARG A 118 10.66 -3.42 -7.66
N THR A 119 11.25 -4.55 -7.28
CA THR A 119 11.74 -5.56 -8.24
C THR A 119 10.85 -6.80 -8.23
N PRO A 120 10.83 -7.59 -9.33
CA PRO A 120 10.12 -8.87 -9.36
C PRO A 120 10.57 -9.84 -8.25
N GLN A 121 11.85 -9.83 -7.88
CA GLN A 121 12.38 -10.66 -6.79
C GLN A 121 11.74 -10.30 -5.44
N ILE A 122 11.64 -9.01 -5.14
CA ILE A 122 11.02 -8.53 -3.89
C ILE A 122 9.54 -8.87 -3.88
N LEU A 123 8.81 -8.50 -4.94
CA LEU A 123 7.37 -8.74 -5.05
C LEU A 123 7.02 -10.23 -5.05
N GLY A 124 7.85 -11.07 -5.68
CA GLY A 124 7.67 -12.52 -5.72
C GLY A 124 7.63 -13.17 -4.32
N THR A 125 8.19 -12.52 -3.30
CA THR A 125 8.09 -13.03 -1.92
C THR A 125 6.66 -13.01 -1.37
N LEU A 126 5.75 -12.23 -1.96
CA LEU A 126 4.33 -12.24 -1.61
C LEU A 126 3.66 -13.57 -1.97
N ASP A 127 4.13 -14.26 -3.01
CA ASP A 127 3.52 -15.50 -3.49
C ASP A 127 3.61 -16.65 -2.46
N SER A 128 4.61 -16.59 -1.57
CA SER A 128 4.79 -17.57 -0.47
C SER A 128 4.32 -17.05 0.89
N ALA A 129 3.74 -15.86 0.97
CA ALA A 129 3.29 -15.28 2.24
C ALA A 129 2.14 -16.08 2.87
N ASN A 130 2.18 -16.23 4.20
CA ASN A 130 1.09 -16.86 4.96
C ASN A 130 -0.11 -15.89 5.02
N LEU A 131 -1.28 -16.36 4.59
CA LEU A 131 -2.51 -15.57 4.48
C LEU A 131 -3.45 -15.73 5.69
N ASN A 132 -3.08 -16.48 6.72
CA ASN A 132 -3.98 -16.78 7.85
C ASN A 132 -4.51 -15.51 8.55
N LEU A 133 -3.77 -14.41 8.49
CA LEU A 133 -4.17 -13.15 9.11
C LEU A 133 -5.44 -12.55 8.47
N ILE A 134 -5.73 -12.90 7.21
CA ILE A 134 -6.93 -12.44 6.48
C ILE A 134 -8.20 -13.03 7.09
N ARG A 135 -8.12 -14.28 7.57
CA ARG A 135 -9.28 -14.99 8.10
C ARG A 135 -9.83 -14.29 9.34
N GLY A 136 -11.09 -13.90 9.29
CA GLY A 136 -11.76 -13.21 10.39
C GLY A 136 -11.49 -11.70 10.45
N SER A 137 -10.71 -11.13 9.54
CA SER A 137 -10.60 -9.69 9.39
C SER A 137 -11.90 -9.10 8.81
N LYS A 138 -12.04 -7.77 8.86
CA LYS A 138 -13.21 -7.06 8.34
C LYS A 138 -12.98 -6.48 6.94
N VAL A 139 -11.72 -6.31 6.56
CA VAL A 139 -11.32 -5.83 5.23
C VAL A 139 -9.89 -6.24 4.92
N LEU A 140 -9.65 -6.64 3.68
CA LEU A 140 -8.32 -6.77 3.08
C LEU A 140 -8.07 -5.55 2.19
N TYR A 141 -6.93 -4.89 2.35
CA TYR A 141 -6.46 -3.82 1.48
C TYR A 141 -5.31 -4.32 0.61
N VAL A 142 -5.37 -4.03 -0.68
CA VAL A 142 -4.31 -4.32 -1.66
C VAL A 142 -4.09 -3.14 -2.58
N ASP A 143 -2.88 -3.06 -3.15
CA ASP A 143 -2.51 -2.07 -4.15
C ASP A 143 -2.24 -2.71 -5.50
N TRP A 144 -2.66 -2.09 -6.58
CA TRP A 144 -2.47 -2.61 -7.93
C TRP A 144 -1.00 -2.58 -8.39
N TYR A 145 -0.17 -1.70 -7.78
CA TYR A 145 1.26 -1.62 -8.08
C TYR A 145 2.02 -2.91 -7.77
N ASP A 146 1.50 -3.75 -6.88
CA ASP A 146 2.08 -5.05 -6.56
C ASP A 146 1.73 -6.14 -7.60
N GLY A 147 1.04 -5.75 -8.65
CA GLY A 147 0.78 -6.60 -9.81
C GLY A 147 -0.09 -7.82 -9.48
N SER A 148 0.26 -8.97 -10.10
CA SER A 148 -0.51 -10.21 -9.88
C SER A 148 -0.27 -10.86 -8.53
N HIS A 149 0.76 -10.45 -7.81
CA HIS A 149 1.13 -11.02 -6.51
C HIS A 149 0.04 -10.86 -5.44
N VAL A 150 -0.84 -9.83 -5.59
CA VAL A 150 -1.95 -9.60 -4.64
C VAL A 150 -3.17 -10.48 -4.91
N LEU A 151 -3.31 -11.07 -6.09
CA LEU A 151 -4.54 -11.79 -6.48
C LEU A 151 -4.82 -12.99 -5.56
N ARG A 152 -3.78 -13.71 -5.15
CA ARG A 152 -3.93 -14.84 -4.23
C ARG A 152 -4.51 -14.41 -2.88
N ALA A 153 -4.12 -13.23 -2.38
CA ALA A 153 -4.67 -12.68 -1.15
C ALA A 153 -6.12 -12.24 -1.33
N MET A 154 -6.47 -11.64 -2.48
CA MET A 154 -7.85 -11.27 -2.81
C MET A 154 -8.75 -12.52 -2.91
N ASP A 155 -8.27 -13.58 -3.57
CA ASP A 155 -9.01 -14.84 -3.69
C ASP A 155 -9.19 -15.51 -2.30
N GLU A 156 -8.18 -15.46 -1.41
CA GLU A 156 -8.33 -15.93 -0.03
C GLU A 156 -9.33 -15.12 0.77
N ALA A 157 -9.32 -13.79 0.63
CA ALA A 157 -10.30 -12.92 1.28
C ALA A 157 -11.74 -13.26 0.83
N ASN A 158 -11.95 -13.39 -0.48
CA ASN A 158 -13.25 -13.74 -1.04
C ASN A 158 -13.74 -15.12 -0.56
N ARG A 159 -12.85 -16.11 -0.48
CA ARG A 159 -13.17 -17.45 0.07
C ARG A 159 -13.68 -17.38 1.50
N HIS A 160 -13.16 -16.45 2.29
CA HIS A 160 -13.55 -16.22 3.68
C HIS A 160 -14.60 -15.11 3.86
N LYS A 161 -15.19 -14.60 2.77
CA LYS A 161 -16.17 -13.52 2.78
C LYS A 161 -15.65 -12.24 3.44
N VAL A 162 -14.36 -11.98 3.30
CA VAL A 162 -13.72 -10.74 3.74
C VAL A 162 -13.75 -9.75 2.57
N PRO A 163 -14.39 -8.59 2.72
CA PRO A 163 -14.41 -7.57 1.69
C PRO A 163 -13.01 -7.13 1.29
N VAL A 164 -12.78 -6.93 0.00
CA VAL A 164 -11.51 -6.46 -0.54
C VAL A 164 -11.63 -4.99 -0.94
N PHE A 165 -10.69 -4.20 -0.45
CA PHE A 165 -10.47 -2.83 -0.87
C PHE A 165 -9.23 -2.79 -1.78
N VAL A 166 -9.39 -2.39 -3.04
CA VAL A 166 -8.28 -2.22 -3.97
C VAL A 166 -8.00 -0.74 -4.23
N ASN A 167 -6.76 -0.34 -4.04
CA ASN A 167 -6.28 0.95 -4.53
C ASN A 167 -5.80 0.77 -5.98
N LEU A 168 -6.55 1.29 -6.93
CA LEU A 168 -6.19 1.25 -8.36
C LEU A 168 -5.47 2.51 -8.82
N GLU A 169 -5.56 3.59 -8.07
CA GLU A 169 -5.02 4.90 -8.51
C GLU A 169 -5.30 5.17 -10.00
N HIS A 170 -4.23 5.28 -10.81
CA HIS A 170 -4.34 5.44 -12.26
C HIS A 170 -4.57 4.12 -13.01
N GLY A 171 -4.43 2.99 -12.35
CA GLY A 171 -4.58 1.65 -12.95
C GLY A 171 -5.95 1.42 -13.60
N HIS A 172 -6.99 2.11 -13.13
CA HIS A 172 -8.32 2.06 -13.73
C HIS A 172 -8.37 2.54 -15.20
N LYS A 173 -7.37 3.26 -15.68
CA LYS A 173 -7.25 3.69 -17.08
C LYS A 173 -6.92 2.53 -18.01
N TYR A 174 -6.32 1.46 -17.49
CA TYR A 174 -5.93 0.28 -18.25
C TYR A 174 -7.00 -0.80 -18.12
N PRO A 175 -7.72 -1.17 -19.23
CA PRO A 175 -8.82 -2.12 -19.19
C PRO A 175 -8.46 -3.48 -18.58
N ASP A 176 -7.28 -4.01 -18.92
CA ASP A 176 -6.82 -5.31 -18.42
C ASP A 176 -6.52 -5.27 -16.92
N VAL A 177 -5.99 -4.15 -16.42
CA VAL A 177 -5.79 -3.93 -14.98
C VAL A 177 -7.14 -3.90 -14.28
N LEU A 178 -8.06 -3.07 -14.76
CA LEU A 178 -9.39 -2.96 -14.17
C LEU A 178 -10.10 -4.32 -14.12
N LYS A 179 -10.15 -5.06 -15.24
CA LYS A 179 -10.77 -6.39 -15.31
C LYS A 179 -10.16 -7.35 -14.30
N LYS A 180 -8.84 -7.34 -14.14
CA LYS A 180 -8.10 -8.25 -13.27
C LYS A 180 -8.49 -8.11 -11.79
N TYR A 181 -8.78 -6.89 -11.33
CA TYR A 181 -9.07 -6.60 -9.92
C TYR A 181 -10.56 -6.45 -9.63
N ALA A 182 -11.36 -5.97 -10.59
CA ALA A 182 -12.76 -5.63 -10.37
C ALA A 182 -13.62 -6.81 -9.88
N ASP A 183 -13.42 -8.00 -10.46
CA ASP A 183 -14.16 -9.21 -10.09
C ASP A 183 -13.87 -9.70 -8.65
N ARG A 184 -12.86 -9.13 -7.98
CA ARG A 184 -12.38 -9.56 -6.67
C ARG A 184 -12.57 -8.52 -5.58
N ALA A 185 -12.88 -7.29 -5.94
CA ALA A 185 -12.93 -6.18 -5.01
C ALA A 185 -14.35 -5.65 -4.80
N MET A 186 -14.71 -5.41 -3.55
CA MET A 186 -15.95 -4.72 -3.18
C MET A 186 -15.77 -3.20 -3.26
N PHE A 187 -14.63 -2.69 -2.77
CA PHE A 187 -14.30 -1.28 -2.72
C PHE A 187 -13.12 -0.98 -3.65
N CYS A 188 -13.19 0.12 -4.38
CA CYS A 188 -12.10 0.58 -5.22
C CYS A 188 -11.86 2.07 -5.03
N GLN A 189 -10.61 2.43 -4.79
CA GLN A 189 -10.14 3.81 -4.85
C GLN A 189 -9.43 4.04 -6.18
N ALA A 190 -9.80 5.13 -6.86
CA ALA A 190 -9.09 5.64 -8.02
C ALA A 190 -8.68 7.09 -7.77
N VAL A 191 -7.45 7.41 -8.15
CA VAL A 191 -6.95 8.78 -8.17
C VAL A 191 -7.17 9.34 -9.56
N THR A 192 -7.68 10.53 -9.60
CA THR A 192 -7.79 11.29 -10.83
C THR A 192 -7.05 12.61 -10.63
N ASP A 193 -6.12 12.88 -11.50
CA ASP A 193 -5.49 14.19 -11.56
C ASP A 193 -6.54 15.21 -12.04
N ALA A 194 -6.83 16.18 -11.20
CA ALA A 194 -7.82 17.23 -11.51
C ALA A 194 -7.50 17.96 -12.83
N ALA A 195 -6.22 18.10 -13.15
CA ALA A 195 -5.77 18.72 -14.41
C ALA A 195 -6.06 17.83 -15.64
N GLN A 196 -6.19 16.50 -15.45
CA GLN A 196 -6.51 15.55 -16.51
C GLN A 196 -8.01 15.24 -16.62
N LEU A 197 -8.79 15.71 -15.68
CA LEU A 197 -10.20 15.41 -15.57
C LEU A 197 -11.01 16.53 -16.22
N GLY A 198 -11.35 16.53 -17.38
CA GLY A 198 -12.30 17.46 -18.02
C GLY A 198 -13.56 17.83 -17.21
N GLY A 199 -13.41 18.05 -15.89
CA GLY A 199 -14.44 18.49 -14.94
C GLY A 199 -15.30 17.37 -14.33
N LYS A 200 -16.37 17.77 -13.63
CA LYS A 200 -17.28 16.90 -12.87
C LYS A 200 -17.84 15.71 -13.68
N ARG A 201 -18.03 15.86 -15.00
CA ARG A 201 -18.51 14.76 -15.86
C ARG A 201 -17.53 13.61 -15.96
N ALA A 202 -16.22 13.90 -16.01
CA ALA A 202 -15.18 12.86 -16.08
C ALA A 202 -15.07 12.06 -14.79
N LEU A 203 -15.26 12.73 -13.63
CA LEU A 203 -15.34 12.06 -12.32
C LEU A 203 -16.48 11.05 -12.27
N ILE A 204 -17.68 11.50 -12.62
CA ILE A 204 -18.88 10.66 -12.66
C ILE A 204 -18.68 9.52 -13.67
N GLY A 205 -18.06 9.80 -14.81
CA GLY A 205 -17.74 8.80 -15.83
C GLY A 205 -16.81 7.72 -15.30
N THR A 206 -15.74 8.10 -14.57
CA THR A 206 -14.81 7.17 -13.93
C THR A 206 -15.52 6.33 -12.88
N ALA A 207 -16.28 6.95 -11.97
CA ALA A 207 -17.04 6.21 -10.95
C ALA A 207 -18.00 5.21 -11.58
N ARG A 208 -18.77 5.61 -12.59
CA ARG A 208 -19.69 4.73 -13.32
C ARG A 208 -18.97 3.57 -14.01
N LYS A 209 -17.78 3.82 -14.58
CA LYS A 209 -16.96 2.76 -15.20
C LYS A 209 -16.58 1.71 -14.16
N LEU A 210 -16.13 2.13 -12.97
CA LEU A 210 -15.77 1.23 -11.87
C LEU A 210 -16.98 0.41 -11.42
N LEU A 211 -18.10 1.06 -11.16
CA LEU A 211 -19.35 0.37 -10.76
C LEU A 211 -19.82 -0.64 -11.82
N LYS A 212 -19.76 -0.29 -13.11
CA LYS A 212 -20.11 -1.22 -14.21
C LYS A 212 -19.16 -2.40 -14.32
N SER A 213 -17.94 -2.32 -13.79
CA SER A 213 -16.98 -3.43 -13.81
C SER A 213 -17.17 -4.43 -12.66
N GLY A 214 -18.20 -4.26 -11.81
CA GLY A 214 -18.49 -5.15 -10.68
C GLY A 214 -18.10 -4.61 -9.30
N ILE A 215 -17.42 -3.46 -9.23
CA ILE A 215 -17.12 -2.78 -7.95
C ILE A 215 -18.43 -2.27 -7.33
N GLU A 216 -18.66 -2.55 -6.05
CA GLU A 216 -19.85 -2.08 -5.34
C GLU A 216 -19.72 -0.62 -4.88
N THR A 217 -18.54 -0.20 -4.49
CA THR A 217 -18.27 1.17 -4.03
C THR A 217 -17.01 1.74 -4.69
N ALA A 218 -17.20 2.83 -5.44
CA ALA A 218 -16.10 3.55 -6.08
C ALA A 218 -15.80 4.85 -5.33
N ILE A 219 -14.56 5.03 -4.92
CA ILE A 219 -14.02 6.23 -4.26
C ILE A 219 -13.09 6.92 -5.25
N ILE A 220 -13.37 8.18 -5.55
CA ILE A 220 -12.52 8.98 -6.43
C ILE A 220 -11.87 10.08 -5.61
N THR A 221 -10.56 10.00 -5.45
CA THR A 221 -9.79 11.06 -4.79
C THR A 221 -9.32 12.08 -5.81
N LEU A 222 -9.36 13.34 -5.42
CA LEU A 222 -8.96 14.48 -6.25
C LEU A 222 -7.68 15.08 -5.68
N ALA A 223 -6.64 15.16 -6.50
CA ALA A 223 -5.51 16.01 -6.19
C ALA A 223 -5.96 17.50 -6.36
N LYS A 224 -5.50 18.36 -5.45
CA LYS A 224 -5.67 19.80 -5.57
C LYS A 224 -4.74 20.38 -6.63
#